data_74e4fdf937afa6f51389b2c273c6a97d
#
_entry.id   74e4fdf937afa6f51389b2c273c6a97d
#
_cell.length_a   1.000
_cell.length_b   1.000
_cell.length_c   1.000
_cell.angle_alpha   90.00
_cell.angle_beta   90.00
_cell.angle_gamma   90.00
#
_symmetry.space_group_name_H-M   'P 1'
#
loop_
_entity.id
_entity.type
_entity.pdbx_description
1 polymer ?
#
loop_
_entity_poly.entity_id
_entity_poly.type
_entity_poly.pdbx_seq_one_letter_code
_entity_poly.pdbx_strand_id
1 'polypeptide(L)'
;MHTHFRLNEYKILVYRLLLAYFFYFLTRVLFYIYNIDLLKVDSISDFISLCYYGLAFDTTAILYVNLLFIVFTIFPFLKNTTAGYQKFLFYLYFIPNLLAYGTNFIDFIYYKYTFARTTIVVLNVLEHETNKTTLLLSFLIDYWHVFILFIALSAFWIYLYKKVKVKLSFPTKKIHYFGFSVIGFFIIILLTIGGIRGGDFKKSTRPINILDASRHVKNIVHSDIVLNTPFAIIRTLFTNSFVIPNYPNVNQQVILEKVQPIKQYHNNPETKPNVVVFILESYGREYIGAFNKNAKIPNYKSHAPFLDSLSQHSLIFTNAYANGRQSIH
;
A
#
# COMPACT_ATOMS: atom_id res chain seq x y z
N MET A 1 -8.32 -37.15 22.58
CA MET A 1 -7.09 -37.63 21.94
C MET A 1 -5.91 -37.25 22.84
N HIS A 2 -5.17 -38.22 23.34
CA HIS A 2 -3.97 -37.96 24.14
C HIS A 2 -2.79 -37.71 23.23
N THR A 3 -2.15 -36.54 23.33
CA THR A 3 -1.04 -36.15 22.47
C THR A 3 0.12 -35.57 23.30
N HIS A 4 1.34 -35.85 22.87
CA HIS A 4 2.55 -35.23 23.42
C HIS A 4 2.84 -33.88 22.76
N PHE A 5 2.27 -33.62 21.57
CA PHE A 5 2.54 -32.48 20.73
C PHE A 5 1.24 -31.73 20.39
N ARG A 6 1.34 -30.42 20.22
CA ARG A 6 0.26 -29.54 19.78
C ARG A 6 0.07 -29.55 18.24
N LEU A 7 0.28 -30.73 17.62
CA LEU A 7 0.30 -30.86 16.16
C LEU A 7 -0.99 -30.38 15.49
N ASN A 8 -2.14 -30.65 16.13
CA ASN A 8 -3.44 -30.23 15.61
C ASN A 8 -3.61 -28.69 15.62
N GLU A 9 -3.13 -28.04 16.68
CA GLU A 9 -3.17 -26.58 16.80
C GLU A 9 -2.27 -25.91 15.77
N TYR A 10 -1.06 -26.44 15.55
CA TYR A 10 -0.13 -25.95 14.52
C TYR A 10 -0.68 -26.14 13.10
N LYS A 11 -1.29 -27.31 12.79
CA LYS A 11 -1.95 -27.55 11.50
C LYS A 11 -3.06 -26.54 11.24
N ILE A 12 -3.86 -26.22 12.27
CA ILE A 12 -4.94 -25.25 12.15
C ILE A 12 -4.41 -23.82 12.02
N LEU A 13 -3.33 -23.48 12.71
CA LEU A 13 -2.64 -22.20 12.51
C LEU A 13 -2.19 -22.03 11.05
N VAL A 14 -1.48 -23.05 10.51
CA VAL A 14 -1.05 -23.05 9.11
C VAL A 14 -2.24 -22.93 8.16
N TYR A 15 -3.31 -23.70 8.37
CA TYR A 15 -4.52 -23.59 7.56
C TYR A 15 -5.11 -22.19 7.59
N ARG A 16 -5.21 -21.56 8.76
CA ARG A 16 -5.75 -20.19 8.89
C ARG A 16 -4.86 -19.15 8.20
N LEU A 17 -3.54 -19.29 8.28
CA LEU A 17 -2.62 -18.43 7.54
C LEU A 17 -2.73 -18.67 6.04
N LEU A 18 -2.84 -19.92 5.58
CA LEU A 18 -3.05 -20.23 4.14
C LEU A 18 -4.37 -19.65 3.62
N LEU A 19 -5.42 -19.58 4.44
CA LEU A 19 -6.64 -18.86 4.07
C LEU A 19 -6.35 -17.37 3.82
N ALA A 20 -5.56 -16.71 4.67
CA ALA A 20 -5.17 -15.31 4.43
C ALA A 20 -4.42 -15.17 3.10
N TYR A 21 -3.44 -16.04 2.81
CA TYR A 21 -2.75 -16.04 1.51
C TYR A 21 -3.71 -16.24 0.33
N PHE A 22 -4.66 -17.14 0.44
CA PHE A 22 -5.66 -17.38 -0.60
C PHE A 22 -6.49 -16.12 -0.89
N PHE A 23 -6.97 -15.44 0.15
CA PHE A 23 -7.77 -14.22 -0.02
C PHE A 23 -6.94 -13.04 -0.50
N TYR A 24 -5.68 -12.91 -0.09
CA TYR A 24 -4.76 -11.89 -0.63
C TYR A 24 -4.46 -12.14 -2.11
N PHE A 25 -4.20 -13.39 -2.49
CA PHE A 25 -4.04 -13.76 -3.90
C PHE A 25 -5.30 -13.43 -4.71
N LEU A 26 -6.48 -13.75 -4.20
CA LEU A 26 -7.75 -13.45 -4.85
C LEU A 26 -7.94 -11.94 -5.06
N THR A 27 -7.63 -11.10 -4.06
CA THR A 27 -7.69 -9.65 -4.25
C THR A 27 -6.65 -9.13 -5.24
N ARG A 28 -5.47 -9.76 -5.36
CA ARG A 28 -4.49 -9.40 -6.40
C ARG A 28 -5.03 -9.68 -7.80
N VAL A 29 -5.68 -10.82 -8.00
CA VAL A 29 -6.34 -11.15 -9.27
C VAL A 29 -7.46 -10.15 -9.58
N LEU A 30 -8.31 -9.85 -8.60
CA LEU A 30 -9.39 -8.87 -8.75
C LEU A 30 -8.86 -7.46 -9.03
N PHE A 31 -7.82 -7.03 -8.32
CA PHE A 31 -7.16 -5.75 -8.58
C PHE A 31 -6.68 -5.64 -10.02
N TYR A 32 -6.03 -6.69 -10.54
CA TYR A 32 -5.62 -6.75 -11.93
C TYR A 32 -6.80 -6.65 -12.89
N ILE A 33 -7.87 -7.41 -12.65
CA ILE A 33 -9.09 -7.40 -13.50
C ILE A 33 -9.73 -6.00 -13.51
N TYR A 34 -9.86 -5.36 -12.35
CA TYR A 34 -10.44 -4.00 -12.25
C TYR A 34 -9.61 -2.91 -12.95
N ASN A 35 -8.30 -3.12 -13.08
CA ASN A 35 -7.35 -2.16 -13.62
C ASN A 35 -6.61 -2.68 -14.86
N ILE A 36 -7.21 -3.62 -15.60
CA ILE A 36 -6.57 -4.33 -16.71
C ILE A 36 -6.09 -3.37 -17.82
N ASP A 37 -6.86 -2.32 -18.09
CA ASP A 37 -6.52 -1.32 -19.13
C ASP A 37 -5.27 -0.51 -18.78
N LEU A 38 -4.99 -0.33 -17.50
CA LEU A 38 -3.83 0.41 -16.99
C LEU A 38 -2.61 -0.48 -16.81
N LEU A 39 -2.82 -1.73 -16.40
CA LEU A 39 -1.75 -2.64 -16.00
C LEU A 39 -1.20 -3.48 -17.16
N LYS A 40 -1.98 -3.78 -18.19
CA LYS A 40 -1.63 -4.43 -19.47
C LYS A 40 -0.48 -5.43 -19.38
N VAL A 41 -0.73 -6.60 -18.78
CA VAL A 41 0.27 -7.68 -18.72
C VAL A 41 0.22 -8.48 -20.02
N ASP A 42 1.38 -8.72 -20.64
CA ASP A 42 1.50 -9.29 -21.98
C ASP A 42 1.05 -10.77 -22.07
N SER A 43 1.24 -11.53 -20.99
CA SER A 43 0.88 -12.96 -20.96
C SER A 43 0.41 -13.42 -19.58
N ILE A 44 -0.35 -14.53 -19.56
CA ILE A 44 -0.75 -15.21 -18.32
C ILE A 44 0.49 -15.67 -17.53
N SER A 45 1.54 -16.10 -18.21
CA SER A 45 2.80 -16.52 -17.58
C SER A 45 3.48 -15.37 -16.85
N ASP A 46 3.49 -14.17 -17.44
CA ASP A 46 4.04 -12.96 -16.79
C ASP A 46 3.19 -12.60 -15.56
N PHE A 47 1.86 -12.66 -15.67
CA PHE A 47 0.97 -12.43 -14.54
C PHE A 47 1.21 -13.41 -13.38
N ILE A 48 1.36 -14.71 -13.66
CA ILE A 48 1.69 -15.73 -12.65
C ILE A 48 3.04 -15.42 -12.00
N SER A 49 4.04 -15.00 -12.77
CA SER A 49 5.35 -14.61 -12.26
C SER A 49 5.24 -13.39 -11.31
N LEU A 50 4.45 -12.39 -11.67
CA LEU A 50 4.17 -11.23 -10.80
C LEU A 50 3.48 -11.65 -9.50
N CYS A 51 2.51 -12.56 -9.56
CA CYS A 51 1.86 -13.13 -8.38
C CYS A 51 2.86 -13.89 -7.49
N TYR A 52 3.77 -14.66 -8.08
CA TYR A 52 4.82 -15.37 -7.35
C TYR A 52 5.74 -14.39 -6.58
N TYR A 53 6.24 -13.35 -7.24
CA TYR A 53 7.02 -12.31 -6.57
C TYR A 53 6.20 -11.56 -5.50
N GLY A 54 4.89 -11.43 -5.69
CA GLY A 54 3.96 -10.86 -4.73
C GLY A 54 3.88 -11.62 -3.42
N LEU A 55 4.19 -12.92 -3.39
CA LEU A 55 4.12 -13.75 -2.18
C LEU A 55 5.02 -13.24 -1.03
N ALA A 56 6.17 -12.65 -1.34
CA ALA A 56 7.04 -12.09 -0.31
C ALA A 56 6.39 -10.90 0.41
N PHE A 57 5.70 -10.06 -0.34
CA PHE A 57 4.96 -8.90 0.17
C PHE A 57 3.70 -9.31 0.93
N ASP A 58 2.98 -10.33 0.42
CA ASP A 58 1.84 -10.93 1.11
C ASP A 58 2.28 -11.56 2.43
N THR A 59 3.39 -12.31 2.44
CA THR A 59 3.96 -12.89 3.66
C THR A 59 4.22 -11.84 4.72
N THR A 60 4.88 -10.76 4.34
CA THR A 60 5.17 -9.66 5.26
C THR A 60 3.87 -9.06 5.82
N ALA A 61 2.91 -8.71 4.97
CA ALA A 61 1.65 -8.10 5.39
C ALA A 61 0.83 -9.05 6.28
N ILE A 62 0.65 -10.30 5.85
CA ILE A 62 -0.12 -11.31 6.59
C ILE A 62 0.50 -11.58 7.96
N LEU A 63 1.82 -11.71 8.06
CA LEU A 63 2.47 -11.96 9.33
C LEU A 63 2.43 -10.75 10.27
N TYR A 64 2.53 -9.52 9.76
CA TYR A 64 2.30 -8.32 10.57
C TYR A 64 0.88 -8.26 11.11
N VAL A 65 -0.11 -8.41 10.24
CA VAL A 65 -1.54 -8.32 10.60
C VAL A 65 -1.93 -9.43 11.60
N ASN A 66 -1.33 -10.62 11.44
CA ASN A 66 -1.63 -11.79 12.27
C ASN A 66 -0.64 -12.00 13.42
N LEU A 67 0.27 -11.06 13.70
CA LEU A 67 1.32 -11.27 14.72
C LEU A 67 0.73 -11.65 16.08
N LEU A 68 -0.24 -10.90 16.58
CA LEU A 68 -0.89 -11.20 17.85
C LEU A 68 -1.65 -12.52 17.80
N PHE A 69 -2.37 -12.78 16.70
CA PHE A 69 -3.07 -14.06 16.51
C PHE A 69 -2.11 -15.25 16.55
N ILE A 70 -0.94 -15.16 15.88
CA ILE A 70 0.10 -16.19 15.90
C ILE A 70 0.60 -16.39 17.33
N VAL A 71 1.03 -15.31 17.99
CA VAL A 71 1.56 -15.36 19.36
C VAL A 71 0.57 -16.04 20.31
N PHE A 72 -0.69 -15.60 20.34
CA PHE A 72 -1.68 -16.17 21.23
C PHE A 72 -2.08 -17.61 20.84
N THR A 73 -2.03 -17.98 19.57
CA THR A 73 -2.31 -19.36 19.14
C THR A 73 -1.22 -20.33 19.61
N ILE A 74 0.07 -19.93 19.54
CA ILE A 74 1.19 -20.80 19.87
C ILE A 74 1.60 -20.73 21.33
N PHE A 75 1.14 -19.72 22.08
CA PHE A 75 1.47 -19.55 23.47
C PHE A 75 1.17 -20.84 24.27
N PRO A 76 2.11 -21.31 25.11
CA PRO A 76 2.00 -22.59 25.81
C PRO A 76 0.97 -22.55 26.94
N PHE A 77 -0.30 -22.42 26.59
CA PHE A 77 -1.42 -22.29 27.53
C PHE A 77 -2.34 -23.51 27.45
N LEU A 78 -2.65 -24.12 28.60
CA LEU A 78 -3.43 -25.36 28.64
C LEU A 78 -4.90 -25.22 28.21
N LYS A 79 -5.43 -23.99 28.19
CA LYS A 79 -6.83 -23.72 27.84
C LYS A 79 -7.03 -23.30 26.37
N ASN A 80 -6.02 -23.44 25.50
CA ASN A 80 -6.06 -23.01 24.10
C ASN A 80 -7.22 -23.58 23.29
N THR A 81 -7.67 -24.78 23.64
CA THR A 81 -8.73 -25.48 22.92
C THR A 81 -10.13 -25.20 23.48
N THR A 82 -10.27 -24.37 24.53
CA THR A 82 -11.58 -24.00 25.08
C THR A 82 -12.36 -23.12 24.12
N ALA A 83 -13.69 -23.26 24.12
CA ALA A 83 -14.57 -22.49 23.21
C ALA A 83 -14.41 -20.97 23.37
N GLY A 84 -14.27 -20.48 24.61
CA GLY A 84 -14.06 -19.05 24.89
C GLY A 84 -12.75 -18.54 24.30
N TYR A 85 -11.65 -19.28 24.46
CA TYR A 85 -10.35 -18.91 23.91
C TYR A 85 -10.36 -18.94 22.37
N GLN A 86 -11.01 -19.93 21.75
CA GLN A 86 -11.15 -19.99 20.29
C GLN A 86 -12.02 -18.86 19.75
N LYS A 87 -13.03 -18.38 20.50
CA LYS A 87 -13.81 -17.19 20.16
C LYS A 87 -12.94 -15.93 20.23
N PHE A 88 -12.09 -15.80 21.24
CA PHE A 88 -11.11 -14.71 21.34
C PHE A 88 -10.15 -14.73 20.15
N LEU A 89 -9.56 -15.88 19.80
CA LEU A 89 -8.68 -16.05 18.65
C LEU A 89 -9.40 -15.73 17.32
N PHE A 90 -10.68 -16.03 17.21
CA PHE A 90 -11.49 -15.68 16.05
C PHE A 90 -11.53 -14.16 15.84
N TYR A 91 -11.84 -13.38 16.87
CA TYR A 91 -11.86 -11.92 16.75
C TYR A 91 -10.46 -11.33 16.53
N LEU A 92 -9.47 -11.88 17.22
CA LEU A 92 -8.08 -11.47 17.07
C LEU A 92 -7.54 -11.71 15.64
N TYR A 93 -8.06 -12.72 14.97
CA TYR A 93 -7.77 -13.00 13.57
C TYR A 93 -8.58 -12.09 12.64
N PHE A 94 -9.92 -12.06 12.78
CA PHE A 94 -10.77 -11.41 11.78
C PHE A 94 -10.75 -9.90 11.83
N ILE A 95 -10.72 -9.24 12.98
CA ILE A 95 -10.77 -7.77 13.04
C ILE A 95 -9.59 -7.16 12.26
N PRO A 96 -8.32 -7.51 12.55
CA PRO A 96 -7.19 -6.95 11.80
C PRO A 96 -7.17 -7.38 10.33
N ASN A 97 -7.51 -8.66 10.04
CA ASN A 97 -7.52 -9.13 8.66
C ASN A 97 -8.59 -8.45 7.82
N LEU A 98 -9.82 -8.25 8.31
CA LEU A 98 -10.86 -7.57 7.54
C LEU A 98 -10.53 -6.10 7.28
N LEU A 99 -9.93 -5.41 8.26
CA LEU A 99 -9.45 -4.04 8.06
C LEU A 99 -8.37 -4.00 6.98
N ALA A 100 -7.32 -4.81 7.11
CA ALA A 100 -6.25 -4.88 6.13
C ALA A 100 -6.75 -5.36 4.75
N TYR A 101 -7.61 -6.37 4.71
CA TYR A 101 -8.20 -6.88 3.49
C TYR A 101 -9.04 -5.83 2.75
N GLY A 102 -9.82 -5.04 3.52
CA GLY A 102 -10.64 -3.95 2.99
C GLY A 102 -9.83 -2.89 2.26
N THR A 103 -8.59 -2.61 2.69
CA THR A 103 -7.74 -1.63 2.01
C THR A 103 -7.40 -2.03 0.57
N ASN A 104 -7.31 -3.33 0.25
CA ASN A 104 -7.11 -3.76 -1.13
C ASN A 104 -8.29 -3.38 -2.05
N PHE A 105 -9.52 -3.36 -1.52
CA PHE A 105 -10.71 -2.98 -2.29
C PHE A 105 -10.77 -1.49 -2.59
N ILE A 106 -10.16 -0.66 -1.75
CA ILE A 106 -9.98 0.77 -2.03
C ILE A 106 -9.21 0.93 -3.36
N ASP A 107 -8.14 0.18 -3.55
CA ASP A 107 -7.30 0.28 -4.75
C ASP A 107 -7.96 -0.25 -6.02
N PHE A 108 -9.05 -1.03 -5.96
CA PHE A 108 -9.78 -1.40 -7.18
C PHE A 108 -10.28 -0.17 -7.94
N ILE A 109 -10.58 0.91 -7.21
CA ILE A 109 -11.12 2.15 -7.74
C ILE A 109 -10.07 3.26 -7.71
N TYR A 110 -9.44 3.45 -6.56
CA TYR A 110 -8.54 4.58 -6.31
C TYR A 110 -7.30 4.54 -7.21
N TYR A 111 -6.83 3.36 -7.58
CA TYR A 111 -5.71 3.17 -8.48
C TYR A 111 -5.92 3.84 -9.86
N LYS A 112 -7.16 3.90 -10.34
CA LYS A 112 -7.50 4.58 -11.61
C LYS A 112 -7.21 6.08 -11.60
N TYR A 113 -7.17 6.67 -10.42
CA TYR A 113 -6.92 8.11 -10.24
C TYR A 113 -5.48 8.41 -9.85
N THR A 114 -4.82 7.52 -9.12
CA THR A 114 -3.51 7.77 -8.54
C THR A 114 -2.35 7.06 -9.23
N PHE A 115 -2.64 6.01 -10.00
CA PHE A 115 -1.66 5.15 -10.66
C PHE A 115 -0.61 4.59 -9.68
N ALA A 116 -1.00 4.43 -8.41
CA ALA A 116 -0.16 3.89 -7.35
C ALA A 116 -1.01 3.20 -6.28
N ARG A 117 -0.41 2.25 -5.55
CA ARG A 117 -1.05 1.64 -4.38
C ARG A 117 -1.26 2.66 -3.27
N THR A 118 -2.41 2.57 -2.60
CA THR A 118 -2.73 3.39 -1.42
C THR A 118 -1.68 3.21 -0.33
N THR A 119 -1.22 4.34 0.19
CA THR A 119 -0.28 4.45 1.32
C THR A 119 -0.93 5.23 2.46
N ILE A 120 -0.21 5.38 3.58
CA ILE A 120 -0.70 6.17 4.73
C ILE A 120 -0.97 7.64 4.35
N VAL A 121 -0.27 8.17 3.35
CA VAL A 121 -0.45 9.55 2.89
C VAL A 121 -1.90 9.83 2.47
N VAL A 122 -2.57 8.84 1.86
CA VAL A 122 -3.99 8.95 1.46
C VAL A 122 -4.90 9.14 2.67
N LEU A 123 -4.62 8.43 3.77
CA LEU A 123 -5.38 8.59 5.02
C LEU A 123 -5.19 9.99 5.61
N ASN A 124 -3.97 10.52 5.54
CA ASN A 124 -3.66 11.87 6.01
C ASN A 124 -4.39 12.94 5.16
N VAL A 125 -4.50 12.74 3.83
CA VAL A 125 -5.27 13.63 2.94
C VAL A 125 -6.75 13.63 3.33
N LEU A 126 -7.32 12.45 3.60
CA LEU A 126 -8.70 12.32 4.06
C LEU A 126 -8.98 13.04 5.40
N GLU A 127 -7.98 13.21 6.25
CA GLU A 127 -8.13 13.98 7.49
C GLU A 127 -8.39 15.48 7.24
N HIS A 128 -7.88 16.02 6.16
CA HIS A 128 -8.01 17.44 5.81
C HIS A 128 -9.23 17.76 4.93
N GLU A 129 -9.93 16.73 4.44
CA GLU A 129 -11.14 16.93 3.64
C GLU A 129 -12.30 17.48 4.47
N THR A 130 -12.94 18.54 4.00
CA THR A 130 -14.07 19.19 4.69
C THR A 130 -15.39 18.44 4.52
N ASN A 131 -15.58 17.72 3.40
CA ASN A 131 -16.83 17.07 3.02
C ASN A 131 -16.77 15.52 3.11
N LYS A 132 -16.09 14.98 4.14
CA LYS A 132 -15.84 13.54 4.31
C LYS A 132 -17.08 12.67 4.17
N THR A 133 -18.18 13.07 4.80
CA THR A 133 -19.43 12.29 4.83
C THR A 133 -20.06 12.20 3.43
N THR A 134 -20.14 13.32 2.73
CA THR A 134 -20.68 13.36 1.37
C THR A 134 -19.84 12.54 0.41
N LEU A 135 -18.51 12.65 0.52
CA LEU A 135 -17.58 11.87 -0.27
C LEU A 135 -17.72 10.35 -0.04
N LEU A 136 -17.80 9.93 1.23
CA LEU A 136 -18.00 8.53 1.58
C LEU A 136 -19.34 7.99 1.07
N LEU A 137 -20.42 8.77 1.16
CA LEU A 137 -21.73 8.37 0.65
C LEU A 137 -21.72 8.26 -0.89
N SER A 138 -21.09 9.19 -1.59
CA SER A 138 -20.91 9.10 -3.05
C SER A 138 -20.16 7.82 -3.43
N PHE A 139 -19.04 7.53 -2.76
CA PHE A 139 -18.30 6.28 -3.02
C PHE A 139 -19.12 5.03 -2.75
N LEU A 140 -19.95 5.00 -1.71
CA LEU A 140 -20.83 3.88 -1.43
C LEU A 140 -21.87 3.66 -2.53
N ILE A 141 -22.44 4.75 -3.07
CA ILE A 141 -23.44 4.69 -4.14
C ILE A 141 -22.80 4.32 -5.46
N ASP A 142 -21.71 4.97 -5.85
CA ASP A 142 -21.09 4.81 -7.16
C ASP A 142 -20.39 3.43 -7.30
N TYR A 143 -19.83 2.92 -6.19
CA TYR A 143 -19.04 1.68 -6.17
C TYR A 143 -19.65 0.57 -5.31
N TRP A 144 -21.00 0.55 -5.16
CA TRP A 144 -21.72 -0.42 -4.35
C TRP A 144 -21.35 -1.88 -4.62
N HIS A 145 -21.04 -2.21 -5.88
CA HIS A 145 -20.63 -3.55 -6.31
C HIS A 145 -19.32 -4.01 -5.66
N VAL A 146 -18.36 -3.09 -5.41
CA VAL A 146 -17.10 -3.41 -4.72
C VAL A 146 -17.34 -3.72 -3.24
N PHE A 147 -18.27 -3.00 -2.61
CA PHE A 147 -18.68 -3.28 -1.22
C PHE A 147 -19.39 -4.61 -1.08
N ILE A 148 -20.30 -4.94 -2.02
CA ILE A 148 -20.95 -6.27 -2.03
C ILE A 148 -19.91 -7.37 -2.21
N LEU A 149 -18.97 -7.21 -3.13
CA LEU A 149 -17.89 -8.17 -3.35
C LEU A 149 -17.03 -8.36 -2.09
N PHE A 150 -16.67 -7.26 -1.41
CA PHE A 150 -15.95 -7.31 -0.13
C PHE A 150 -16.71 -8.10 0.93
N ILE A 151 -18.02 -7.82 1.10
CA ILE A 151 -18.87 -8.49 2.08
C ILE A 151 -19.01 -9.98 1.74
N ALA A 152 -19.25 -10.32 0.48
CA ALA A 152 -19.41 -11.71 0.03
C ALA A 152 -18.13 -12.53 0.25
N LEU A 153 -16.96 -11.99 -0.13
CA LEU A 153 -15.67 -12.66 0.07
C LEU A 153 -15.30 -12.75 1.54
N SER A 154 -15.59 -11.73 2.34
CA SER A 154 -15.38 -11.76 3.78
C SER A 154 -16.26 -12.81 4.46
N ALA A 155 -17.53 -12.92 4.07
CA ALA A 155 -18.43 -13.95 4.57
C ALA A 155 -17.95 -15.37 4.18
N PHE A 156 -17.47 -15.53 2.94
CA PHE A 156 -16.87 -16.77 2.47
C PHE A 156 -15.60 -17.14 3.26
N TRP A 157 -14.75 -16.16 3.57
CA TRP A 157 -13.58 -16.35 4.41
C TRP A 157 -13.96 -16.83 5.83
N ILE A 158 -14.93 -16.16 6.45
CA ILE A 158 -15.46 -16.57 7.77
C ILE A 158 -16.02 -17.98 7.72
N TYR A 159 -16.76 -18.34 6.66
CA TYR A 159 -17.29 -19.69 6.48
C TYR A 159 -16.17 -20.74 6.43
N LEU A 160 -15.14 -20.53 5.60
CA LEU A 160 -13.99 -21.45 5.49
C LEU A 160 -13.23 -21.58 6.81
N TYR A 161 -13.01 -20.46 7.51
CA TYR A 161 -12.36 -20.50 8.84
C TYR A 161 -13.13 -21.35 9.84
N LYS A 162 -14.46 -21.20 9.90
CA LYS A 162 -15.33 -21.94 10.82
C LYS A 162 -15.48 -23.42 10.47
N LYS A 163 -15.23 -23.82 9.23
CA LYS A 163 -15.29 -25.20 8.78
C LYS A 163 -14.29 -26.10 9.50
N VAL A 164 -13.13 -25.55 9.90
CA VAL A 164 -12.08 -26.29 10.61
C VAL A 164 -12.08 -25.91 12.08
N LYS A 165 -12.44 -26.86 12.94
CA LYS A 165 -12.51 -26.67 14.38
C LYS A 165 -11.28 -27.29 15.07
N VAL A 166 -10.77 -26.59 16.08
CA VAL A 166 -9.73 -27.13 16.96
C VAL A 166 -10.33 -28.23 17.80
N LYS A 167 -9.78 -29.43 17.70
CA LYS A 167 -10.18 -30.56 18.54
C LYS A 167 -9.56 -30.45 19.94
N LEU A 168 -10.34 -30.70 20.96
CA LEU A 168 -9.85 -30.78 22.33
C LEU A 168 -8.73 -31.83 22.41
N SER A 169 -7.58 -31.41 22.89
CA SER A 169 -6.39 -32.24 23.06
C SER A 169 -6.00 -32.20 24.51
N PHE A 170 -5.84 -33.38 25.10
CA PHE A 170 -5.39 -33.54 26.48
C PHE A 170 -3.94 -34.04 26.50
N PRO A 171 -3.03 -33.36 27.20
CA PRO A 171 -1.63 -33.79 27.25
C PRO A 171 -1.49 -35.10 28.06
N THR A 172 -0.78 -36.08 27.52
CA THR A 172 -0.47 -37.35 28.19
C THR A 172 0.46 -37.12 29.37
N LYS A 173 1.49 -36.28 29.20
CA LYS A 173 2.41 -35.81 30.26
C LYS A 173 2.56 -34.29 30.12
N LYS A 174 2.13 -33.55 31.15
CA LYS A 174 2.14 -32.08 31.15
C LYS A 174 3.54 -31.47 30.88
N ILE A 175 4.58 -32.09 31.46
CA ILE A 175 5.97 -31.58 31.32
C ILE A 175 6.47 -31.67 29.88
N HIS A 176 6.23 -32.77 29.17
CA HIS A 176 6.63 -32.95 27.79
C HIS A 176 5.81 -32.02 26.87
N TYR A 177 4.50 -31.93 27.10
CA TYR A 177 3.63 -31.01 26.36
C TYR A 177 4.10 -29.56 26.48
N PHE A 178 4.44 -29.11 27.68
CA PHE A 178 4.92 -27.76 27.93
C PHE A 178 6.29 -27.52 27.29
N GLY A 179 7.27 -28.45 27.49
CA GLY A 179 8.60 -28.33 26.89
C GLY A 179 8.57 -28.21 25.35
N PHE A 180 7.84 -29.12 24.69
CA PHE A 180 7.68 -29.05 23.23
C PHE A 180 6.92 -27.78 22.75
N SER A 181 5.96 -27.30 23.55
CA SER A 181 5.24 -26.05 23.22
C SER A 181 6.13 -24.83 23.31
N VAL A 182 7.05 -24.76 24.27
CA VAL A 182 8.02 -23.67 24.40
C VAL A 182 9.01 -23.69 23.25
N ILE A 183 9.54 -24.85 22.87
CA ILE A 183 10.44 -24.96 21.70
C ILE A 183 9.70 -24.53 20.43
N GLY A 184 8.49 -25.05 20.21
CA GLY A 184 7.66 -24.69 19.06
C GLY A 184 7.31 -23.19 19.01
N PHE A 185 7.07 -22.57 20.17
CA PHE A 185 6.85 -21.13 20.30
C PHE A 185 8.04 -20.35 19.75
N PHE A 186 9.25 -20.62 20.20
CA PHE A 186 10.44 -19.89 19.74
C PHE A 186 10.72 -20.11 18.25
N ILE A 187 10.55 -21.35 17.76
CA ILE A 187 10.73 -21.65 16.32
C ILE A 187 9.75 -20.83 15.46
N ILE A 188 8.45 -20.83 15.82
CA ILE A 188 7.43 -20.13 15.03
C ILE A 188 7.63 -18.62 15.12
N ILE A 189 8.00 -18.07 16.27
CA ILE A 189 8.33 -16.64 16.40
C ILE A 189 9.52 -16.27 15.51
N LEU A 190 10.58 -17.09 15.52
CA LEU A 190 11.74 -16.86 14.65
C LEU A 190 11.35 -16.87 13.18
N LEU A 191 10.57 -17.87 12.74
CA LEU A 191 10.05 -17.94 11.36
C LEU A 191 9.15 -16.74 11.02
N THR A 192 8.32 -16.28 11.96
CA THR A 192 7.47 -15.10 11.79
C THR A 192 8.31 -13.85 11.59
N ILE A 193 9.35 -13.64 12.40
CA ILE A 193 10.27 -12.51 12.26
C ILE A 193 10.98 -12.56 10.89
N GLY A 194 11.47 -13.74 10.48
CA GLY A 194 12.10 -13.91 9.18
C GLY A 194 11.14 -13.61 8.01
N GLY A 195 9.92 -14.10 8.10
CA GLY A 195 8.89 -13.83 7.09
C GLY A 195 8.51 -12.34 7.00
N ILE A 196 8.39 -11.65 8.13
CA ILE A 196 8.17 -10.19 8.21
C ILE A 196 9.29 -9.41 7.53
N ARG A 197 10.53 -9.90 7.60
CA ARG A 197 11.70 -9.27 6.96
C ARG A 197 11.80 -9.57 5.46
N GLY A 198 10.96 -10.42 4.90
CA GLY A 198 11.00 -10.85 3.50
C GLY A 198 11.81 -12.12 3.28
N GLY A 199 11.94 -12.97 4.31
CA GLY A 199 12.63 -14.26 4.24
C GLY A 199 14.14 -14.22 4.47
N ASP A 200 14.74 -13.05 4.65
CA ASP A 200 16.18 -12.90 4.90
C ASP A 200 16.47 -12.64 6.38
N PHE A 201 17.32 -13.48 6.98
CA PHE A 201 17.74 -13.39 8.38
C PHE A 201 19.07 -12.64 8.58
N LYS A 202 19.73 -12.18 7.51
CA LYS A 202 20.99 -11.46 7.61
C LYS A 202 20.79 -10.06 8.22
N LYS A 203 21.61 -9.68 9.20
CA LYS A 203 21.55 -8.33 9.80
C LYS A 203 21.84 -7.23 8.79
N SER A 204 22.71 -7.49 7.81
CA SER A 204 23.10 -6.55 6.76
C SER A 204 22.00 -6.26 5.75
N THR A 205 20.98 -7.12 5.67
CA THR A 205 19.89 -6.96 4.72
C THR A 205 18.74 -6.19 5.36
N ARG A 206 18.38 -5.06 4.78
CA ARG A 206 17.20 -4.30 5.22
C ARG A 206 15.92 -5.13 5.00
N PRO A 207 14.88 -4.93 5.81
CA PRO A 207 13.58 -5.52 5.55
C PRO A 207 13.05 -5.10 4.17
N ILE A 208 12.31 -6.02 3.51
CA ILE A 208 11.67 -5.75 2.21
C ILE A 208 10.86 -4.45 2.23
N ASN A 209 11.00 -3.63 1.19
CA ASN A 209 10.39 -2.32 1.06
C ASN A 209 9.57 -2.23 -0.25
N ILE A 210 8.74 -1.19 -0.40
CA ILE A 210 7.92 -0.92 -1.59
C ILE A 210 8.77 -0.93 -2.87
N LEU A 211 9.93 -0.27 -2.84
CA LEU A 211 10.84 -0.21 -3.98
C LEU A 211 11.40 -1.58 -4.43
N ASP A 212 11.36 -2.58 -3.55
CA ASP A 212 11.86 -3.91 -3.91
C ASP A 212 10.92 -4.63 -4.90
N ALA A 213 9.66 -4.22 -5.00
CA ALA A 213 8.73 -4.75 -5.99
C ALA A 213 9.15 -4.46 -7.43
N SER A 214 9.83 -3.33 -7.67
CA SER A 214 10.31 -2.95 -9.00
C SER A 214 11.48 -3.80 -9.51
N ARG A 215 12.17 -4.55 -8.63
CA ARG A 215 13.33 -5.37 -9.01
C ARG A 215 12.98 -6.57 -9.88
N HIS A 216 11.72 -7.01 -9.84
CA HIS A 216 11.24 -8.23 -10.47
C HIS A 216 10.31 -7.97 -11.66
N VAL A 217 10.23 -6.73 -12.14
CA VAL A 217 9.31 -6.34 -13.20
C VAL A 217 10.04 -5.71 -14.38
N LYS A 218 9.57 -5.99 -15.58
CA LYS A 218 10.07 -5.36 -16.81
C LYS A 218 9.50 -3.94 -16.97
N ASN A 219 8.22 -3.78 -16.65
CA ASN A 219 7.54 -2.50 -16.65
C ASN A 219 7.27 -2.08 -15.20
N ILE A 220 7.66 -0.85 -14.83
CA ILE A 220 7.54 -0.34 -13.47
C ILE A 220 6.09 -0.36 -12.95
N VAL A 221 5.10 -0.19 -13.81
CA VAL A 221 3.67 -0.25 -13.48
C VAL A 221 3.27 -1.62 -12.93
N HIS A 222 3.92 -2.70 -13.39
CA HIS A 222 3.65 -4.04 -12.89
C HIS A 222 4.10 -4.27 -11.44
N SER A 223 4.92 -3.38 -10.87
CA SER A 223 5.27 -3.42 -9.45
C SER A 223 4.03 -3.31 -8.55
N ASP A 224 2.99 -2.63 -9.02
CA ASP A 224 1.73 -2.49 -8.29
C ASP A 224 0.90 -3.79 -8.25
N ILE A 225 1.12 -4.71 -9.21
CA ILE A 225 0.56 -6.08 -9.13
C ILE A 225 1.33 -6.90 -8.08
N VAL A 226 2.65 -6.74 -8.00
CA VAL A 226 3.49 -7.43 -7.01
C VAL A 226 3.15 -6.98 -5.59
N LEU A 227 2.92 -5.69 -5.38
CA LEU A 227 2.53 -5.11 -4.10
C LEU A 227 1.10 -5.49 -3.69
N ASN A 228 0.82 -5.42 -2.40
CA ASN A 228 -0.52 -5.35 -1.85
C ASN A 228 -0.68 -4.09 -0.99
N THR A 229 -1.89 -3.59 -0.87
CA THR A 229 -2.19 -2.34 -0.17
C THR A 229 -1.87 -2.40 1.32
N PRO A 230 -2.20 -3.46 2.08
CA PRO A 230 -1.79 -3.59 3.48
C PRO A 230 -0.29 -3.45 3.69
N PHE A 231 0.52 -4.07 2.81
CA PHE A 231 1.98 -3.93 2.87
C PHE A 231 2.41 -2.48 2.63
N ALA A 232 1.86 -1.82 1.61
CA ALA A 232 2.19 -0.44 1.28
C ALA A 232 1.85 0.51 2.45
N ILE A 233 0.68 0.34 3.08
CA ILE A 233 0.29 1.10 4.26
C ILE A 233 1.23 0.83 5.44
N ILE A 234 1.49 -0.45 5.79
CA ILE A 234 2.36 -0.81 6.91
C ILE A 234 3.77 -0.22 6.74
N ARG A 235 4.31 -0.23 5.51
CA ARG A 235 5.66 0.30 5.25
C ARG A 235 5.74 1.81 5.26
N THR A 236 4.62 2.50 5.11
CA THR A 236 4.56 3.97 5.11
C THR A 236 4.03 4.57 6.41
N LEU A 237 3.53 3.75 7.36
CA LEU A 237 2.96 4.20 8.62
C LEU A 237 3.84 5.18 9.42
N PHE A 238 5.15 5.02 9.38
CA PHE A 238 6.12 5.81 10.14
C PHE A 238 7.05 6.63 9.24
N THR A 239 6.73 6.73 7.94
CA THR A 239 7.49 7.60 7.02
C THR A 239 6.89 9.00 7.06
N ASN A 240 7.61 9.93 7.67
CA ASN A 240 7.29 11.34 7.53
C ASN A 240 7.62 11.76 6.10
N SER A 241 6.63 12.26 5.38
CA SER A 241 6.76 12.73 3.99
C SER A 241 7.77 13.88 3.85
N PHE A 242 7.97 14.65 4.92
CA PHE A 242 8.89 15.77 4.97
C PHE A 242 9.74 15.70 6.23
N VAL A 243 11.00 15.35 6.07
CA VAL A 243 12.02 15.59 7.08
C VAL A 243 12.65 16.93 6.73
N ILE A 244 12.41 17.95 7.54
CA ILE A 244 13.14 19.20 7.44
C ILE A 244 14.61 18.87 7.79
N PRO A 245 15.54 18.94 6.81
CA PRO A 245 16.91 18.60 7.10
C PRO A 245 17.48 19.63 8.09
N ASN A 246 17.93 19.16 9.23
CA ASN A 246 18.65 20.00 10.19
C ASN A 246 20.12 20.03 9.76
N TYR A 247 20.56 21.15 9.20
CA TYR A 247 21.95 21.38 8.87
C TYR A 247 22.64 22.00 10.09
N PRO A 248 23.37 21.22 10.91
CA PRO A 248 24.14 21.77 12.01
C PRO A 248 25.23 22.70 11.42
N ASN A 249 25.33 23.89 11.95
CA ASN A 249 26.29 24.93 11.54
C ASN A 249 25.94 25.79 10.34
N VAL A 250 24.71 25.76 9.85
CA VAL A 250 24.29 26.74 8.84
C VAL A 250 23.44 27.82 9.49
N ASN A 251 23.94 29.04 9.45
CA ASN A 251 23.18 30.20 9.91
C ASN A 251 22.05 30.50 8.93
N GLN A 252 20.80 30.39 9.41
CA GLN A 252 19.62 30.67 8.58
C GLN A 252 19.63 32.05 7.94
N GLN A 253 20.21 33.07 8.61
CA GLN A 253 20.37 34.43 8.09
C GLN A 253 21.25 34.44 6.84
N VAL A 254 22.36 33.72 6.85
CA VAL A 254 23.27 33.61 5.71
C VAL A 254 22.62 32.93 4.51
N ILE A 255 21.73 31.95 4.74
CA ILE A 255 20.95 31.30 3.67
C ILE A 255 19.96 32.31 3.08
N LEU A 256 19.23 33.03 3.92
CA LEU A 256 18.22 34.01 3.47
C LEU A 256 18.87 35.16 2.69
N GLU A 257 20.04 35.64 3.11
CA GLU A 257 20.79 36.66 2.39
C GLU A 257 21.31 36.18 1.03
N LYS A 258 21.76 34.91 0.92
CA LYS A 258 22.27 34.35 -0.33
C LYS A 258 21.19 33.92 -1.29
N VAL A 259 20.11 33.35 -0.80
CA VAL A 259 19.02 32.84 -1.66
C VAL A 259 18.09 33.96 -2.12
N GLN A 260 17.91 35.01 -1.29
CA GLN A 260 17.01 36.14 -1.55
C GLN A 260 15.73 35.69 -2.26
N PRO A 261 14.85 34.91 -1.62
CA PRO A 261 13.67 34.32 -2.27
C PRO A 261 12.70 35.41 -2.76
N ILE A 262 12.76 36.59 -2.14
CA ILE A 262 11.93 37.74 -2.53
C ILE A 262 12.86 38.76 -3.16
N LYS A 263 12.78 38.91 -4.48
CA LYS A 263 13.47 39.96 -5.21
C LYS A 263 12.56 41.19 -5.31
N GLN A 264 13.01 42.32 -4.75
CA GLN A 264 12.35 43.60 -4.89
C GLN A 264 12.92 44.33 -6.10
N TYR A 265 12.07 44.64 -7.06
CA TYR A 265 12.41 45.48 -8.21
C TYR A 265 11.87 46.88 -7.95
N HIS A 266 12.76 47.86 -7.89
CA HIS A 266 12.39 49.27 -7.65
C HIS A 266 12.01 50.03 -8.95
N ASN A 267 11.41 49.34 -9.90
CA ASN A 267 10.78 50.03 -11.03
C ASN A 267 9.39 50.50 -10.59
N ASN A 268 9.26 51.77 -10.34
CA ASN A 268 7.94 52.40 -10.15
C ASN A 268 7.32 52.68 -11.54
N PRO A 269 6.47 51.79 -12.09
CA PRO A 269 5.74 52.13 -13.29
C PRO A 269 4.76 53.25 -12.98
N GLU A 270 4.64 54.21 -13.88
CA GLU A 270 3.67 55.32 -13.76
C GLU A 270 2.22 54.79 -13.68
N THR A 271 1.98 53.60 -14.20
CA THR A 271 0.67 52.91 -14.16
C THR A 271 0.79 51.55 -13.45
N LYS A 272 -0.17 51.25 -12.57
CA LYS A 272 -0.31 49.91 -11.95
C LYS A 272 -1.15 49.01 -12.85
N PRO A 273 -0.57 48.02 -13.56
CA PRO A 273 -1.35 47.13 -14.42
C PRO A 273 -2.23 46.19 -13.57
N ASN A 274 -3.38 45.80 -14.10
CA ASN A 274 -4.14 44.70 -13.57
C ASN A 274 -3.42 43.38 -13.92
N VAL A 275 -3.29 42.50 -12.94
CA VAL A 275 -2.66 41.16 -13.13
C VAL A 275 -3.72 40.09 -12.98
N VAL A 276 -3.88 39.26 -13.99
CA VAL A 276 -4.74 38.10 -13.97
C VAL A 276 -3.85 36.85 -14.05
N VAL A 277 -3.98 35.94 -13.11
CA VAL A 277 -3.22 34.71 -13.06
C VAL A 277 -4.15 33.53 -13.33
N PHE A 278 -3.85 32.74 -14.37
CA PHE A 278 -4.53 31.50 -14.68
C PHE A 278 -3.66 30.31 -14.22
N ILE A 279 -4.17 29.50 -13.32
CA ILE A 279 -3.53 28.24 -12.91
C ILE A 279 -4.29 27.12 -13.59
N LEU A 280 -3.64 26.45 -14.55
CA LEU A 280 -4.23 25.32 -15.28
C LEU A 280 -3.80 24.02 -14.61
N GLU A 281 -4.75 23.35 -13.99
CA GLU A 281 -4.50 22.05 -13.34
C GLU A 281 -4.52 20.91 -14.37
N SER A 282 -3.72 19.88 -14.12
CA SER A 282 -3.61 18.66 -14.94
C SER A 282 -3.27 18.94 -16.43
N TYR A 283 -2.58 20.05 -16.69
CA TYR A 283 -2.23 20.48 -18.03
C TYR A 283 -0.77 20.19 -18.35
N GLY A 284 -0.51 19.01 -18.91
CA GLY A 284 0.84 18.56 -19.22
C GLY A 284 1.49 19.31 -20.38
N ARG A 285 2.82 19.45 -20.34
CA ARG A 285 3.62 20.09 -21.38
C ARG A 285 3.41 19.45 -22.76
N GLU A 286 3.14 18.15 -22.81
CA GLU A 286 2.90 17.36 -24.02
C GLU A 286 1.68 17.83 -24.83
N TYR A 287 0.74 18.55 -24.24
CA TYR A 287 -0.44 19.07 -24.93
C TYR A 287 -0.22 20.43 -25.64
N ILE A 288 0.92 21.09 -25.36
CA ILE A 288 1.22 22.45 -25.87
C ILE A 288 2.23 22.36 -27.00
N GLY A 289 1.83 22.71 -28.24
CA GLY A 289 2.67 22.63 -29.42
C GLY A 289 3.90 23.53 -29.34
N ALA A 290 3.78 24.74 -28.77
CA ALA A 290 4.88 25.66 -28.57
C ALA A 290 6.08 25.07 -27.85
N PHE A 291 5.86 24.14 -26.92
CA PHE A 291 6.91 23.45 -26.16
C PHE A 291 7.42 22.16 -26.81
N ASN A 292 6.75 21.70 -27.89
CA ASN A 292 7.06 20.42 -28.54
C ASN A 292 7.50 20.60 -30.01
N LYS A 293 7.86 21.80 -30.46
CA LYS A 293 8.30 22.08 -31.82
C LYS A 293 9.43 21.17 -32.32
N ASN A 294 10.31 20.76 -31.42
CA ASN A 294 11.45 19.91 -31.71
C ASN A 294 11.25 18.45 -31.26
N ALA A 295 10.06 18.08 -30.73
CA ALA A 295 9.78 16.73 -30.30
C ALA A 295 9.59 15.80 -31.50
N LYS A 296 10.36 14.72 -31.56
CA LYS A 296 10.23 13.68 -32.59
C LYS A 296 9.05 12.76 -32.29
N ILE A 297 7.83 13.32 -32.15
CA ILE A 297 6.61 12.55 -31.91
C ILE A 297 5.90 12.38 -33.24
N PRO A 298 5.74 11.15 -33.76
CA PRO A 298 5.03 10.91 -35.03
C PRO A 298 3.60 11.43 -34.95
N ASN A 299 3.19 12.20 -36.01
CA ASN A 299 1.84 12.76 -36.15
C ASN A 299 1.39 13.66 -34.99
N TYR A 300 2.32 14.30 -34.30
CA TYR A 300 1.99 15.20 -33.20
C TYR A 300 1.12 16.36 -33.68
N LYS A 301 -0.01 16.59 -33.00
CA LYS A 301 -0.87 17.75 -33.14
C LYS A 301 -1.02 18.41 -31.78
N SER A 302 -0.87 19.72 -31.75
CA SER A 302 -1.14 20.48 -30.52
C SER A 302 -2.60 20.37 -30.11
N HIS A 303 -2.84 20.21 -28.85
CA HIS A 303 -4.17 20.23 -28.23
C HIS A 303 -4.52 21.61 -27.66
N ALA A 304 -3.61 22.57 -27.76
CA ALA A 304 -3.74 23.91 -27.20
C ALA A 304 -3.43 25.02 -28.23
N PRO A 305 -4.14 25.10 -29.34
CA PRO A 305 -3.83 26.05 -30.43
C PRO A 305 -3.89 27.51 -29.99
N PHE A 306 -4.76 27.85 -29.03
CA PHE A 306 -4.82 29.21 -28.48
C PHE A 306 -3.54 29.54 -27.68
N LEU A 307 -3.05 28.64 -26.84
CA LEU A 307 -1.81 28.84 -26.10
C LEU A 307 -0.60 28.87 -27.02
N ASP A 308 -0.61 28.12 -28.12
CA ASP A 308 0.44 28.18 -29.14
C ASP A 308 0.50 29.54 -29.81
N SER A 309 -0.66 30.10 -30.16
CA SER A 309 -0.75 31.47 -30.73
C SER A 309 -0.33 32.52 -29.71
N LEU A 310 -0.82 32.46 -28.48
CA LEU A 310 -0.46 33.36 -27.40
C LEU A 310 1.04 33.35 -27.12
N SER A 311 1.66 32.17 -27.16
CA SER A 311 3.09 31.99 -26.94
C SER A 311 3.99 32.75 -27.91
N GLN A 312 3.50 33.04 -29.12
CA GLN A 312 4.26 33.79 -30.12
C GLN A 312 4.38 35.28 -29.78
N HIS A 313 3.49 35.77 -28.90
CA HIS A 313 3.41 37.18 -28.51
C HIS A 313 3.66 37.40 -27.02
N SER A 314 4.22 36.41 -26.32
CA SER A 314 4.39 36.41 -24.86
C SER A 314 5.79 36.01 -24.47
N LEU A 315 6.17 36.31 -23.23
CA LEU A 315 7.36 35.76 -22.59
C LEU A 315 7.08 34.33 -22.16
N ILE A 316 7.93 33.40 -22.59
CA ILE A 316 7.81 31.97 -22.28
C ILE A 316 9.02 31.52 -21.44
N PHE A 317 8.76 30.76 -20.40
CA PHE A 317 9.78 30.12 -19.58
C PHE A 317 9.87 28.63 -19.95
N THR A 318 10.79 28.27 -20.83
CA THR A 318 10.95 26.87 -21.33
C THR A 318 11.60 25.93 -20.35
N ASN A 319 12.33 26.44 -19.36
CA ASN A 319 13.04 25.68 -18.33
C ASN A 319 12.45 25.90 -16.93
N ALA A 320 11.13 26.07 -16.85
CA ALA A 320 10.44 26.09 -15.57
C ALA A 320 10.17 24.65 -15.09
N TYR A 321 10.44 24.40 -13.82
CA TYR A 321 10.24 23.10 -13.17
C TYR A 321 9.40 23.27 -11.93
N ALA A 322 8.44 22.38 -11.73
CA ALA A 322 7.71 22.29 -10.49
C ALA A 322 8.54 21.49 -9.45
N ASN A 323 8.41 21.85 -8.18
CA ASN A 323 9.06 21.17 -7.07
C ASN A 323 8.31 19.91 -6.60
N GLY A 324 7.10 19.66 -7.12
CA GLY A 324 6.27 18.49 -6.81
C GLY A 324 5.70 17.85 -8.08
N ARG A 325 5.37 16.57 -8.01
CA ARG A 325 4.72 15.81 -9.09
C ARG A 325 3.21 15.92 -9.08
N GLN A 326 2.63 16.29 -7.94
CA GLN A 326 1.19 16.40 -7.72
C GLN A 326 0.89 17.77 -7.14
N SER A 327 -0.28 18.31 -7.45
CA SER A 327 -0.74 19.60 -6.94
C SER A 327 -1.10 19.58 -5.44
N ILE A 328 -1.16 18.39 -4.84
CA ILE A 328 -1.41 18.18 -3.42
C ILE A 328 -0.12 17.68 -2.76
N HIS A 329 0.73 18.60 -2.35
CA HIS A 329 1.88 18.31 -1.49
C HIS A 329 2.15 19.50 -0.60
#